data_2617a0e4f10f021f10d3464af4be79cc
#
_entry.id   2617a0e4f10f021f10d3464af4be79cc
#
_cell.length_a   1.000
_cell.length_b   1.000
_cell.length_c   1.000
_cell.angle_alpha   90.00
_cell.angle_beta   90.00
_cell.angle_gamma   90.00
#
_symmetry.space_group_name_H-M   'P 1'
#
loop_
_entity.id
_entity.type
_entity.pdbx_description
1 polymer ?
#
loop_
_entity_poly.entity_id
_entity_poly.type
_entity_poly.pdbx_seq_one_letter_code
_entity_poly.pdbx_strand_id
1 'polypeptide(L)'
;MSDRKEVSSIQLDTIHTGDCLEVLRTLPSESIHCCVTSPPYYALRDYGMGGQIGREASPKEYISRLTEVFTEVRRVLRSDGTLWLNI
;
A
#
# COMPACT_ATOMS: atom_id res chain seq x y z
N MET A 1 4.75 -14.52 20.01
CA MET A 1 4.84 -14.18 19.32
C MET A 1 5.23 -14.45 18.69
N SER A 2 5.33 -14.61 18.70
CA SER A 2 5.65 -14.70 17.98
C SER A 2 6.66 -14.91 17.46
N ASP A 3 6.95 -15.73 17.40
CA ASP A 3 7.89 -15.89 16.75
C ASP A 3 7.78 -15.47 15.51
N ARG A 4 7.03 -14.73 15.34
CA ARG A 4 6.88 -14.15 14.10
C ARG A 4 8.15 -13.59 13.62
N LYS A 5 8.38 -13.66 12.31
CA LYS A 5 9.53 -13.05 11.71
C LYS A 5 9.32 -11.60 11.48
N GLU A 6 8.10 -11.14 11.58
CA GLU A 6 7.79 -9.74 11.41
C GLU A 6 8.48 -8.94 12.52
N VAL A 7 9.10 -7.82 12.16
CA VAL A 7 9.74 -7.00 13.17
C VAL A 7 8.69 -6.36 14.05
N SER A 8 9.04 -6.14 15.31
CA SER A 8 8.09 -5.56 16.26
C SER A 8 7.94 -4.06 16.09
N SER A 9 8.87 -3.41 15.41
CA SER A 9 8.79 -1.98 15.16
C SER A 9 9.19 -1.69 13.74
N ILE A 10 8.66 -0.60 13.20
CA ILE A 10 8.99 -0.15 11.87
C ILE A 10 10.22 0.73 11.93
N GLN A 11 11.02 0.71 10.86
CA GLN A 11 12.16 1.60 10.74
C GLN A 11 11.67 2.99 10.36
N LEU A 12 12.04 4.01 11.14
CA LEU A 12 11.57 5.37 10.94
C LEU A 12 12.41 6.11 9.90
N ASP A 13 11.82 7.13 9.32
CA ASP A 13 12.50 8.08 8.44
C ASP A 13 13.20 7.38 7.28
N THR A 14 12.52 6.41 6.69
CA THR A 14 13.07 5.58 5.63
C THR A 14 12.19 5.66 4.39
N ILE A 15 12.82 5.74 3.22
CA ILE A 15 12.11 5.65 1.95
C ILE A 15 12.29 4.24 1.42
N HIS A 16 11.17 3.57 1.16
CA HIS A 16 11.16 2.24 0.58
C HIS A 16 10.87 2.35 -0.91
N THR A 17 11.76 1.81 -1.73
CA THR A 17 11.57 1.79 -3.17
C THR A 17 11.08 0.41 -3.59
N GLY A 18 10.05 0.38 -4.44
CA GLY A 18 9.54 -0.88 -4.94
C GLY A 18 8.05 -0.82 -5.21
N ASP A 19 7.49 -1.96 -5.56
CA ASP A 19 6.06 -2.09 -5.73
C ASP A 19 5.36 -1.88 -4.39
N CYS A 20 4.35 -1.03 -4.35
CA CYS A 20 3.75 -0.64 -3.08
C CYS A 20 3.13 -1.82 -2.33
N LEU A 21 2.51 -2.75 -3.04
CA LEU A 21 1.91 -3.91 -2.38
C LEU A 21 2.97 -4.80 -1.75
N GLU A 22 4.08 -5.02 -2.47
CA GLU A 22 5.17 -5.83 -1.94
C GLU A 22 5.80 -5.18 -0.73
N VAL A 23 6.03 -3.86 -0.79
CA VAL A 23 6.61 -3.14 0.34
C VAL A 23 5.68 -3.19 1.53
N LEU A 24 4.38 -2.94 1.32
CA LEU A 24 3.41 -2.96 2.42
C LEU A 24 3.40 -4.32 3.12
N ARG A 25 3.55 -5.41 2.38
CA ARG A 25 3.54 -6.75 2.96
C ARG A 25 4.71 -7.01 3.88
N THR A 26 5.78 -6.23 3.75
CA THR A 26 6.94 -6.39 4.64
C THR A 26 6.79 -5.60 5.94
N LEU A 27 5.82 -4.72 6.04
CA LEU A 27 5.65 -3.89 7.23
C LEU A 27 4.85 -4.63 8.29
N PRO A 28 5.17 -4.42 9.58
CA PRO A 28 4.42 -5.09 10.64
C PRO A 28 3.01 -4.54 10.75
N SER A 29 2.11 -5.38 11.23
CA SER A 29 0.73 -4.97 11.47
C SER A 29 0.66 -3.87 12.51
N GLU A 30 -0.28 -2.95 12.34
CA GLU A 30 -0.56 -1.89 13.31
C GLU A 30 0.69 -1.09 13.70
N SER A 31 1.53 -0.79 12.71
CA SER A 31 2.77 -0.07 12.96
C SER A 31 2.72 1.37 12.46
N ILE A 32 1.68 1.75 11.70
CA ILE A 32 1.60 3.05 11.03
C ILE A 32 0.46 3.85 11.65
N HIS A 33 0.75 5.12 11.95
CA HIS A 33 -0.24 6.02 12.55
C HIS A 33 -1.10 6.72 11.52
N CYS A 34 -0.55 6.97 10.33
CA CYS A 34 -1.25 7.77 9.33
C CYS A 34 -0.75 7.40 7.94
N CYS A 35 -1.67 7.29 7.02
CA CYS A 35 -1.34 7.08 5.61
C CYS A 35 -1.98 8.21 4.81
N VAL A 36 -1.17 8.87 3.98
CA VAL A 36 -1.65 9.90 3.07
C VAL A 36 -1.26 9.47 1.67
N THR A 37 -2.23 9.33 0.79
CA THR A 37 -1.93 8.80 -0.53
C THR A 37 -2.90 9.33 -1.58
N SER A 38 -2.41 9.37 -2.83
CA SER A 38 -3.21 9.65 -4.01
C SER A 38 -3.05 8.43 -4.92
N PRO A 39 -4.03 7.52 -4.92
CA PRO A 39 -3.90 6.35 -5.80
C PRO A 39 -3.96 6.77 -7.26
N PRO A 40 -3.27 6.04 -8.15
CA PRO A 40 -3.30 6.38 -9.56
C PRO A 40 -4.70 6.19 -10.13
N TYR A 41 -5.10 7.10 -11.01
CA TYR A 41 -6.38 6.99 -11.70
C TYR A 41 -6.26 5.97 -12.82
N TYR A 42 -7.33 5.26 -13.08
CA TYR A 42 -7.33 4.25 -14.13
C TYR A 42 -7.06 4.91 -15.50
N ALA A 43 -6.07 4.37 -16.21
CA ALA A 43 -5.71 4.75 -17.58
C ALA A 43 -5.31 6.22 -17.73
N LEU A 44 -5.09 6.95 -16.65
CA LEU A 44 -4.79 8.37 -16.74
C LEU A 44 -3.31 8.62 -17.06
N ARG A 45 -2.41 7.88 -16.43
CA ARG A 45 -0.97 8.10 -16.59
C ARG A 45 -0.25 6.78 -16.82
N ASP A 46 0.79 6.87 -17.64
CA ASP A 46 1.66 5.75 -17.91
C ASP A 46 3.06 6.14 -17.45
N TYR A 47 3.53 5.52 -16.37
CA TYR A 47 4.86 5.81 -15.83
C TYR A 47 5.94 4.92 -16.45
N GLY A 48 5.58 4.12 -17.45
CA GLY A 48 6.54 3.28 -18.15
C GLY A 48 6.97 2.04 -17.41
N MET A 49 6.26 1.66 -16.36
CA MET A 49 6.60 0.50 -15.54
C MET A 49 5.59 -0.62 -15.80
N GLY A 50 6.09 -1.80 -16.07
CA GLY A 50 5.22 -2.97 -16.18
C GLY A 50 4.56 -3.24 -14.84
N GLY A 51 3.28 -3.61 -14.85
CA GLY A 51 2.54 -3.88 -13.62
C GLY A 51 2.10 -2.65 -12.87
N GLN A 52 2.24 -1.49 -13.47
CA GLN A 52 1.78 -0.24 -12.86
C GLN A 52 0.29 -0.28 -12.59
N ILE A 53 -0.11 0.14 -11.37
CA ILE A 53 -1.54 0.28 -11.03
C ILE A 53 -2.11 1.44 -11.83
N GLY A 54 -3.28 1.22 -12.42
CA GLY A 54 -3.93 2.21 -13.29
C GLY A 54 -3.83 1.88 -14.75
N ARG A 55 -3.02 0.86 -15.12
CA ARG A 55 -2.84 0.44 -16.50
C ARG A 55 -3.33 -0.98 -16.74
N GLU A 56 -4.20 -1.47 -15.88
CA GLU A 56 -4.77 -2.82 -16.02
C GLU A 56 -5.63 -2.90 -17.26
N ALA A 57 -5.86 -4.15 -17.72
CA ALA A 57 -6.62 -4.39 -18.93
C ALA A 57 -8.09 -3.96 -18.80
N SER A 58 -8.61 -3.91 -17.59
CA SER A 58 -10.01 -3.56 -17.39
C SER A 58 -10.19 -2.80 -16.08
N PRO A 59 -11.25 -2.00 -15.95
CA PRO A 59 -11.55 -1.34 -14.69
C PRO A 59 -11.73 -2.32 -13.53
N LYS A 60 -12.25 -3.51 -13.82
CA LYS A 60 -12.44 -4.52 -12.77
C LYS A 60 -11.10 -4.95 -12.19
N GLU A 61 -10.10 -5.18 -13.04
CA GLU A 61 -8.78 -5.53 -12.58
C GLU A 61 -8.14 -4.41 -11.78
N TYR A 62 -8.35 -3.17 -12.23
CA TYR A 62 -7.85 -2.01 -11.52
C TYR A 62 -8.43 -1.93 -10.10
N ILE A 63 -9.75 -2.11 -9.96
CA ILE A 63 -10.39 -2.10 -8.65
C ILE A 63 -9.85 -3.24 -7.77
N SER A 64 -9.67 -4.41 -8.37
CA SER A 64 -9.14 -5.56 -7.63
C SER A 64 -7.75 -5.27 -7.08
N ARG A 65 -6.88 -4.67 -7.91
CA ARG A 65 -5.52 -4.32 -7.48
C ARG A 65 -5.54 -3.29 -6.37
N LEU A 66 -6.37 -2.26 -6.49
CA LEU A 66 -6.49 -1.25 -5.44
C LEU A 66 -7.00 -1.87 -4.14
N THR A 67 -7.94 -2.80 -4.24
CA THR A 67 -8.48 -3.46 -3.05
C THR A 67 -7.38 -4.22 -2.31
N GLU A 68 -6.50 -4.90 -3.05
CA GLU A 68 -5.38 -5.59 -2.41
C GLU A 68 -4.48 -4.62 -1.67
N VAL A 69 -4.16 -3.49 -2.30
CA VAL A 69 -3.29 -2.49 -1.67
C VAL A 69 -3.92 -1.95 -0.40
N PHE A 70 -5.19 -1.56 -0.46
CA PHE A 70 -5.83 -0.95 0.70
C PHE A 70 -6.15 -1.95 1.80
N THR A 71 -6.26 -3.24 1.48
CA THR A 71 -6.34 -4.27 2.50
C THR A 71 -5.06 -4.27 3.33
N GLU A 72 -3.89 -4.15 2.68
CA GLU A 72 -2.63 -4.09 3.40
C GLU A 72 -2.46 -2.77 4.13
N VAL A 73 -2.93 -1.66 3.57
CA VAL A 73 -2.92 -0.39 4.28
C VAL A 73 -3.70 -0.51 5.59
N ARG A 74 -4.88 -1.13 5.54
CA ARG A 74 -5.68 -1.34 6.74
C ARG A 74 -4.94 -2.17 7.77
N ARG A 75 -4.24 -3.20 7.31
CA ARG A 75 -3.49 -4.09 8.22
C ARG A 75 -2.38 -3.36 8.95
N VAL A 76 -1.63 -2.52 8.23
CA VAL A 76 -0.49 -1.84 8.83
C VAL A 76 -0.89 -0.62 9.66
N LEU A 77 -2.07 -0.08 9.44
CA LEU A 77 -2.54 1.05 10.26
C LEU A 77 -2.94 0.58 11.65
N ARG A 78 -2.58 1.38 12.64
CA ARG A 78 -3.05 1.14 14.00
C ARG A 78 -4.56 1.30 14.05
N SER A 79 -5.20 0.71 15.06
CA SER A 79 -6.65 0.82 15.21
C SER A 79 -7.10 2.26 15.38
N ASP A 80 -6.23 3.13 15.88
CA ASP A 80 -6.48 4.55 16.00
C ASP A 80 -5.82 5.37 14.89
N GLY A 81 -5.36 4.71 13.85
CA GLY A 81 -4.71 5.36 12.73
C GLY A 81 -5.70 6.00 11.76
N THR A 82 -5.18 6.84 10.88
CA THR A 82 -6.01 7.56 9.91
C THR A 82 -5.50 7.36 8.51
N LEU A 83 -6.45 7.38 7.56
CA LEU A 83 -6.14 7.29 6.14
C LEU A 83 -6.72 8.51 5.43
N TRP A 84 -5.87 9.22 4.72
CA TRP A 84 -6.27 10.42 3.96
C TRP A 84 -6.06 10.13 2.50
N LEU A 85 -7.14 10.12 1.74
CA LEU A 85 -7.10 9.87 0.30
C LEU A 85 -7.37 11.14 -0.46
N ASN A 86 -6.54 11.41 -1.46
CA ASN A 86 -6.77 12.48 -2.42
C ASN A 86 -7.17 11.82 -3.74
N ILE A 87 -8.42 11.94 -4.09
CA ILE A 87 -8.95 11.34 -5.31
C ILE A 87 -9.66 12.36 -6.18
#